data_66ff356137dab87138cb4c210d12dd65
#
_entry.id   66ff356137dab87138cb4c210d12dd65
#
_cell.length_a   1.000
_cell.length_b   1.000
_cell.length_c   1.000
_cell.angle_alpha   90.00
_cell.angle_beta   90.00
_cell.angle_gamma   90.00
#
_symmetry.space_group_name_H-M   'P 1'
#
loop_
_entity.id
_entity.type
_entity.pdbx_description
1 polymer ?
#
loop_
_entity_poly.entity_id
_entity_poly.type
_entity_poly.pdbx_seq_one_letter_code
_entity_poly.pdbx_strand_id
1 'polypeptide(L)'
;MSHYTNNLHRIFVDREIGFKKKITPTELDLDFFNNVKKVVKSHLKTKIKEFLEQQGLASITPKFRIQGSWAYGTCNLPAKQGQEMDFDYGVYLPVCAFDGFNPDAGASEQAKNYFEQVELMMGDLCEQHDWLLDTSAPSSCIRIKIRSNAHMDIPLYAVPDDMFDSLEERNELQVSLGSATAIHESL
;
A
#
# COMPACT_ATOMS: atom_id res chain seq x y z
N MET A 1 -18.58 2.63 40.22
CA MET A 1 -18.22 3.21 38.92
C MET A 1 -19.48 3.36 38.08
N SER A 2 -19.71 4.54 37.56
CA SER A 2 -21.03 5.00 37.13
C SER A 2 -21.57 4.30 35.88
N HIS A 3 -22.90 4.13 35.81
CA HIS A 3 -23.63 3.64 34.62
C HIS A 3 -23.28 4.39 33.31
N TYR A 4 -22.76 5.58 33.39
CA TYR A 4 -22.35 6.39 32.22
C TYR A 4 -21.11 5.84 31.48
N THR A 5 -20.11 5.31 32.19
CA THR A 5 -18.90 4.72 31.59
C THR A 5 -19.22 3.46 30.80
N ASN A 6 -20.17 2.64 31.24
CA ASN A 6 -20.61 1.44 30.53
C ASN A 6 -21.35 1.80 29.19
N ASN A 7 -22.15 2.86 29.19
CA ASN A 7 -22.89 3.26 28.00
C ASN A 7 -21.96 3.84 26.91
N LEU A 8 -20.97 4.66 27.29
CA LEU A 8 -19.97 5.17 26.36
C LEU A 8 -19.13 4.02 25.77
N HIS A 9 -18.69 3.08 26.60
CA HIS A 9 -17.95 1.92 26.13
C HIS A 9 -18.77 1.13 25.11
N ARG A 10 -20.05 0.87 25.35
CA ARG A 10 -20.93 0.17 24.40
C ARG A 10 -21.10 0.92 23.09
N ILE A 11 -21.26 2.25 23.10
CA ILE A 11 -21.37 3.06 21.88
C ILE A 11 -20.12 2.91 20.99
N PHE A 12 -18.94 2.83 21.58
CA PHE A 12 -17.69 2.78 20.81
C PHE A 12 -17.21 1.36 20.51
N VAL A 13 -17.35 0.40 21.41
CA VAL A 13 -16.63 -0.87 21.36
C VAL A 13 -17.52 -2.10 21.28
N ASP A 14 -18.86 -1.94 21.42
CA ASP A 14 -19.80 -3.06 21.29
C ASP A 14 -19.60 -3.81 19.97
N ARG A 15 -19.56 -5.14 20.03
CA ARG A 15 -19.23 -6.00 18.89
C ARG A 15 -20.30 -5.99 17.80
N GLU A 16 -21.54 -5.63 18.13
CA GLU A 16 -22.64 -5.65 17.17
C GLU A 16 -23.05 -4.26 16.70
N ILE A 17 -23.13 -3.30 17.61
CA ILE A 17 -23.68 -1.96 17.36
C ILE A 17 -22.66 -0.83 17.55
N GLY A 18 -21.48 -1.14 18.09
CA GLY A 18 -20.44 -0.14 18.39
C GLY A 18 -19.92 0.58 17.15
N PHE A 19 -19.54 1.84 17.34
CA PHE A 19 -18.99 2.68 16.27
C PHE A 19 -17.77 2.03 15.62
N LYS A 20 -16.88 1.41 16.40
CA LYS A 20 -15.70 0.71 15.89
C LYS A 20 -16.06 -0.33 14.83
N LYS A 21 -17.10 -1.15 15.06
CA LYS A 21 -17.53 -2.16 14.08
C LYS A 21 -17.95 -1.52 12.76
N LYS A 22 -18.63 -0.37 12.84
CA LYS A 22 -19.15 0.32 11.64
C LYS A 22 -18.05 0.92 10.75
N ILE A 23 -16.90 1.23 11.33
CA ILE A 23 -15.77 1.81 10.60
C ILE A 23 -14.62 0.83 10.34
N THR A 24 -14.68 -0.38 10.88
CA THR A 24 -13.65 -1.39 10.63
C THR A 24 -13.86 -2.03 9.26
N PRO A 25 -12.82 -2.14 8.41
CA PRO A 25 -12.88 -2.87 7.15
C PRO A 25 -13.36 -4.31 7.36
N THR A 26 -14.17 -4.80 6.45
CA THR A 26 -14.72 -6.15 6.46
C THR A 26 -13.72 -7.17 5.89
N GLU A 27 -13.99 -8.47 6.07
CA GLU A 27 -13.22 -9.54 5.42
C GLU A 27 -13.25 -9.39 3.88
N LEU A 28 -14.39 -8.95 3.31
CA LEU A 28 -14.50 -8.68 1.88
C LEU A 28 -13.58 -7.53 1.42
N ASP A 29 -13.42 -6.49 2.25
CA ASP A 29 -12.47 -5.42 1.96
C ASP A 29 -11.03 -5.92 2.02
N LEU A 30 -10.70 -6.77 3.01
CA LEU A 30 -9.39 -7.40 3.13
C LEU A 30 -9.05 -8.25 1.91
N ASP A 31 -9.97 -9.13 1.51
CA ASP A 31 -9.80 -9.99 0.34
C ASP A 31 -9.65 -9.18 -0.94
N PHE A 32 -10.45 -8.12 -1.09
CA PHE A 32 -10.34 -7.19 -2.20
C PHE A 32 -8.94 -6.56 -2.27
N PHE A 33 -8.47 -5.93 -1.20
CA PHE A 33 -7.14 -5.31 -1.19
C PHE A 33 -6.00 -6.33 -1.33
N ASN A 34 -6.14 -7.53 -0.76
CA ASN A 34 -5.16 -8.59 -0.97
C ASN A 34 -5.07 -9.02 -2.44
N ASN A 35 -6.18 -9.07 -3.15
CA ASN A 35 -6.20 -9.40 -4.58
C ASN A 35 -5.58 -8.28 -5.42
N VAL A 36 -5.98 -7.02 -5.20
CA VAL A 36 -5.38 -5.86 -5.86
C VAL A 36 -3.86 -5.83 -5.64
N LYS A 37 -3.42 -5.96 -4.39
CA LYS A 37 -2.00 -6.02 -4.03
C LYS A 37 -1.23 -7.11 -4.79
N LYS A 38 -1.79 -8.32 -4.90
CA LYS A 38 -1.15 -9.43 -5.63
C LYS A 38 -0.99 -9.09 -7.11
N VAL A 39 -2.02 -8.51 -7.72
CA VAL A 39 -2.02 -8.11 -9.12
C VAL A 39 -0.96 -7.03 -9.35
N VAL A 40 -0.98 -5.95 -8.59
CA VAL A 40 -0.01 -4.85 -8.68
C VAL A 40 1.42 -5.35 -8.44
N LYS A 41 1.64 -6.15 -7.38
CA LYS A 41 2.96 -6.72 -7.10
C LYS A 41 3.48 -7.57 -8.25
N SER A 42 2.66 -8.48 -8.77
CA SER A 42 3.07 -9.37 -9.86
C SER A 42 3.42 -8.58 -11.12
N HIS A 43 2.59 -7.62 -11.48
CA HIS A 43 2.80 -6.77 -12.66
C HIS A 43 4.08 -5.95 -12.54
N LEU A 44 4.21 -5.14 -11.49
CA LEU A 44 5.38 -4.27 -11.28
C LEU A 44 6.66 -5.08 -11.11
N LYS A 45 6.62 -6.20 -10.38
CA LYS A 45 7.80 -7.07 -10.24
C LYS A 45 8.30 -7.56 -11.59
N THR A 46 7.41 -7.97 -12.47
CA THR A 46 7.75 -8.44 -13.82
C THR A 46 8.25 -7.28 -14.68
N LYS A 47 7.49 -6.19 -14.76
CA LYS A 47 7.81 -5.08 -15.65
C LYS A 47 9.08 -4.32 -15.26
N ILE A 48 9.28 -4.06 -13.98
CA ILE A 48 10.51 -3.42 -13.49
C ILE A 48 11.72 -4.34 -13.74
N LYS A 49 11.57 -5.64 -13.50
CA LYS A 49 12.64 -6.60 -13.76
C LYS A 49 12.99 -6.64 -15.25
N GLU A 50 12.01 -6.76 -16.15
CA GLU A 50 12.21 -6.72 -17.60
C GLU A 50 12.93 -5.43 -18.05
N PHE A 51 12.53 -4.29 -17.49
CA PHE A 51 13.16 -3.01 -17.76
C PHE A 51 14.64 -2.99 -17.32
N LEU A 52 14.91 -3.40 -16.08
CA LEU A 52 16.28 -3.43 -15.54
C LEU A 52 17.18 -4.45 -16.27
N GLU A 53 16.64 -5.58 -16.68
CA GLU A 53 17.36 -6.57 -17.51
C GLU A 53 17.85 -5.97 -18.83
N GLN A 54 17.03 -5.15 -19.48
CA GLN A 54 17.41 -4.44 -20.70
C GLN A 54 18.56 -3.44 -20.48
N GLN A 55 18.71 -2.95 -19.24
CA GLN A 55 19.80 -2.06 -18.83
C GLN A 55 21.03 -2.81 -18.26
N GLY A 56 21.02 -4.14 -18.32
CA GLY A 56 22.13 -4.96 -17.79
C GLY A 56 22.08 -5.21 -16.27
N LEU A 57 20.99 -4.88 -15.62
CA LEU A 57 20.78 -5.00 -14.16
C LEU A 57 19.86 -6.17 -13.78
N ALA A 58 20.02 -7.31 -14.46
CA ALA A 58 19.14 -8.49 -14.38
C ALA A 58 18.95 -9.10 -12.98
N SER A 59 19.91 -8.90 -12.08
CA SER A 59 19.85 -9.47 -10.72
C SER A 59 18.92 -8.71 -9.77
N ILE A 60 18.49 -7.50 -10.12
CA ILE A 60 17.72 -6.62 -9.24
C ILE A 60 16.23 -6.96 -9.38
N THR A 61 15.60 -7.20 -8.23
CA THR A 61 14.15 -7.44 -8.14
C THR A 61 13.54 -6.47 -7.11
N PRO A 62 12.49 -5.72 -7.47
CA PRO A 62 11.88 -4.78 -6.54
C PRO A 62 11.29 -5.49 -5.32
N LYS A 63 11.39 -4.86 -4.14
CA LYS A 63 10.76 -5.28 -2.90
C LYS A 63 9.51 -4.45 -2.63
N PHE A 64 8.55 -5.01 -1.90
CA PHE A 64 7.24 -4.42 -1.68
C PHE A 64 6.86 -4.44 -0.20
N ARG A 65 6.26 -3.35 0.29
CA ARG A 65 5.79 -3.26 1.68
C ARG A 65 4.46 -2.52 1.76
N ILE A 66 3.53 -3.10 2.51
CA ILE A 66 2.34 -2.39 2.96
C ILE A 66 2.77 -1.30 3.95
N GLN A 67 2.17 -0.14 3.82
CA GLN A 67 2.45 1.04 4.64
C GLN A 67 1.16 1.62 5.22
N GLY A 68 1.30 2.77 5.88
CA GLY A 68 0.17 3.55 6.36
C GLY A 68 -0.76 2.78 7.31
N SER A 69 -2.02 3.11 7.25
CA SER A 69 -3.05 2.61 8.17
C SER A 69 -3.22 1.09 8.13
N TRP A 70 -2.99 0.45 6.99
CA TRP A 70 -3.09 -1.00 6.85
C TRP A 70 -1.91 -1.75 7.48
N ALA A 71 -0.72 -1.15 7.47
CA ALA A 71 0.45 -1.75 8.13
C ALA A 71 0.34 -1.72 9.66
N TYR A 72 -0.39 -0.75 10.19
CA TYR A 72 -0.57 -0.55 11.64
C TYR A 72 -1.92 -1.05 12.17
N GLY A 73 -2.78 -1.57 11.31
CA GLY A 73 -4.12 -2.01 11.71
C GLY A 73 -5.05 -0.87 12.15
N THR A 74 -4.82 0.33 11.65
CA THR A 74 -5.60 1.54 11.98
C THR A 74 -6.50 2.00 10.84
N CYS A 75 -6.58 1.23 9.75
CA CYS A 75 -7.46 1.54 8.64
C CYS A 75 -8.93 1.54 9.06
N ASN A 76 -9.67 2.53 8.57
CA ASN A 76 -11.10 2.68 8.80
C ASN A 76 -11.84 2.80 7.48
N LEU A 77 -13.09 2.32 7.48
CA LEU A 77 -14.03 2.59 6.39
C LEU A 77 -14.33 4.09 6.32
N PRO A 78 -14.60 4.62 5.12
CA PRO A 78 -15.03 5.99 4.96
C PRO A 78 -16.24 6.33 5.82
N ALA A 79 -16.15 7.39 6.63
CA ALA A 79 -17.22 7.82 7.51
C ALA A 79 -18.27 8.68 6.79
N LYS A 80 -17.93 9.26 5.64
CA LYS A 80 -18.79 10.15 4.85
C LYS A 80 -18.75 9.76 3.39
N GLN A 81 -19.85 10.06 2.70
CA GLN A 81 -19.92 9.92 1.25
C GLN A 81 -18.82 10.78 0.57
N GLY A 82 -18.14 10.22 -0.43
CA GLY A 82 -17.06 10.88 -1.16
C GLY A 82 -15.68 10.75 -0.50
N GLN A 83 -15.57 10.14 0.68
CA GLN A 83 -14.28 9.71 1.22
C GLN A 83 -13.90 8.34 0.64
N GLU A 84 -12.62 8.09 0.49
CA GLU A 84 -12.06 6.84 -0.03
C GLU A 84 -11.22 6.14 1.04
N MET A 85 -11.14 4.82 0.95
CA MET A 85 -10.13 4.05 1.67
C MET A 85 -8.80 4.23 0.97
N ASP A 86 -7.78 4.51 1.74
CA ASP A 86 -6.43 4.70 1.28
C ASP A 86 -5.59 3.44 1.54
N PHE A 87 -4.90 2.94 0.51
CA PHE A 87 -4.07 1.75 0.60
C PHE A 87 -2.64 2.05 0.12
N ASP A 88 -1.73 2.26 1.06
CA ASP A 88 -0.33 2.54 0.77
C ASP A 88 0.47 1.26 0.52
N TYR A 89 1.06 1.12 -0.68
CA TYR A 89 1.86 -0.04 -1.06
C TYR A 89 3.18 0.37 -1.71
N GLY A 90 4.22 0.53 -0.89
CA GLY A 90 5.53 1.03 -1.31
C GLY A 90 6.33 0.03 -2.15
N VAL A 91 7.00 0.55 -3.17
CA VAL A 91 7.94 -0.16 -4.04
C VAL A 91 9.35 0.33 -3.76
N TYR A 92 10.27 -0.60 -3.56
CA TYR A 92 11.64 -0.33 -3.14
C TYR A 92 12.63 -0.92 -4.14
N LEU A 93 13.58 -0.10 -4.56
CA LEU A 93 14.74 -0.51 -5.36
C LEU A 93 16.04 -0.03 -4.68
N PRO A 94 17.17 -0.73 -4.87
CA PRO A 94 18.47 -0.23 -4.44
C PRO A 94 18.88 0.97 -5.29
N VAL A 95 19.73 1.84 -4.75
CA VAL A 95 20.21 3.06 -5.45
C VAL A 95 20.87 2.73 -6.77
N CYS A 96 21.67 1.65 -6.84
CA CYS A 96 22.33 1.22 -8.08
C CYS A 96 21.35 0.88 -9.23
N ALA A 97 20.09 0.56 -8.95
CA ALA A 97 19.09 0.33 -9.98
C ALA A 97 18.73 1.61 -10.75
N PHE A 98 18.93 2.79 -10.14
CA PHE A 98 18.57 4.07 -10.75
C PHE A 98 19.51 4.46 -11.89
N ASP A 99 20.74 3.94 -11.91
CA ASP A 99 21.64 4.11 -13.05
C ASP A 99 21.08 3.52 -14.33
N GLY A 100 20.24 2.49 -14.25
CA GLY A 100 19.53 1.91 -15.38
C GLY A 100 18.45 2.82 -15.98
N PHE A 101 17.98 3.82 -15.23
CA PHE A 101 16.93 4.74 -15.71
C PHE A 101 17.48 5.96 -16.45
N ASN A 102 18.68 6.40 -16.15
CA ASN A 102 19.46 7.37 -16.93
C ASN A 102 20.89 7.48 -16.32
N PRO A 103 21.87 6.71 -16.77
CA PRO A 103 23.19 6.64 -16.13
C PRO A 103 23.98 7.96 -16.16
N ASP A 104 23.70 8.83 -17.15
CA ASP A 104 24.40 10.11 -17.31
C ASP A 104 23.72 11.27 -16.55
N ALA A 105 22.57 11.02 -15.90
CA ALA A 105 21.80 12.04 -15.21
C ALA A 105 22.17 12.12 -13.72
N GLY A 106 21.87 13.27 -13.12
CA GLY A 106 21.92 13.41 -11.67
C GLY A 106 20.76 12.67 -10.97
N ALA A 107 20.91 12.37 -9.67
CA ALA A 107 19.98 11.56 -8.88
C ALA A 107 18.51 12.02 -8.97
N SER A 108 18.25 13.32 -9.06
CA SER A 108 16.88 13.86 -9.20
C SER A 108 16.23 13.48 -10.52
N GLU A 109 17.00 13.50 -11.61
CA GLU A 109 16.50 13.13 -12.95
C GLU A 109 16.35 11.62 -13.08
N GLN A 110 17.25 10.85 -12.52
CA GLN A 110 17.11 9.38 -12.43
C GLN A 110 15.83 8.99 -11.67
N ALA A 111 15.57 9.62 -10.53
CA ALA A 111 14.34 9.38 -9.76
C ALA A 111 13.08 9.76 -10.54
N LYS A 112 13.11 10.87 -11.30
CA LYS A 112 12.01 11.28 -12.18
C LYS A 112 11.77 10.26 -13.29
N ASN A 113 12.82 9.81 -13.97
CA ASN A 113 12.72 8.80 -15.01
C ASN A 113 12.16 7.47 -14.48
N TYR A 114 12.61 7.05 -13.28
CA TYR A 114 12.04 5.88 -12.62
C TYR A 114 10.54 6.05 -12.37
N PHE A 115 10.13 7.18 -11.82
CA PHE A 115 8.73 7.48 -11.57
C PHE A 115 7.90 7.40 -12.86
N GLU A 116 8.34 8.06 -13.92
CA GLU A 116 7.66 8.07 -15.23
C GLU A 116 7.53 6.67 -15.83
N GLN A 117 8.58 5.84 -15.73
CA GLN A 117 8.52 4.45 -16.21
C GLN A 117 7.52 3.60 -15.40
N VAL A 118 7.52 3.71 -14.09
CA VAL A 118 6.56 2.95 -13.27
C VAL A 118 5.13 3.45 -13.47
N GLU A 119 4.95 4.76 -13.67
CA GLU A 119 3.63 5.34 -14.00
C GLU A 119 3.09 4.77 -15.32
N LEU A 120 3.92 4.66 -16.36
CA LEU A 120 3.55 4.01 -17.63
C LEU A 120 3.17 2.54 -17.44
N MET A 121 3.98 1.77 -16.66
CA MET A 121 3.66 0.37 -16.34
C MET A 121 2.32 0.25 -15.61
N MET A 122 2.01 1.18 -14.72
CA MET A 122 0.72 1.21 -14.01
C MET A 122 -0.43 1.63 -14.90
N GLY A 123 -0.21 2.49 -15.89
CA GLY A 123 -1.20 2.83 -16.92
C GLY A 123 -1.69 1.58 -17.67
N ASP A 124 -0.76 0.76 -18.15
CA ASP A 124 -1.06 -0.51 -18.82
C ASP A 124 -1.91 -1.44 -17.93
N LEU A 125 -1.58 -1.51 -16.63
CA LEU A 125 -2.33 -2.34 -15.69
C LEU A 125 -3.73 -1.79 -15.42
N CYS A 126 -3.87 -0.48 -15.30
CA CYS A 126 -5.16 0.17 -15.08
C CYS A 126 -6.13 -0.10 -16.23
N GLU A 127 -5.65 -0.04 -17.48
CA GLU A 127 -6.47 -0.36 -18.66
C GLU A 127 -6.97 -1.83 -18.65
N GLN A 128 -6.14 -2.77 -18.17
CA GLN A 128 -6.49 -4.20 -18.10
C GLN A 128 -7.55 -4.51 -17.03
N HIS A 129 -7.68 -3.66 -16.00
CA HIS A 129 -8.52 -3.94 -14.84
C HIS A 129 -9.66 -2.93 -14.64
N ASP A 130 -9.90 -2.04 -15.62
CA ASP A 130 -10.86 -0.94 -15.51
C ASP A 130 -10.60 -0.03 -14.28
N TRP A 131 -9.32 0.13 -13.92
CA TRP A 131 -8.88 1.05 -12.87
C TRP A 131 -8.53 2.40 -13.49
N LEU A 132 -8.52 3.46 -12.70
CA LEU A 132 -8.17 4.79 -13.16
C LEU A 132 -6.81 5.21 -12.57
N LEU A 133 -5.85 5.49 -13.44
CA LEU A 133 -4.61 6.17 -13.06
C LEU A 133 -4.91 7.64 -12.76
N ASP A 134 -4.64 8.10 -11.55
CA ASP A 134 -4.87 9.49 -11.13
C ASP A 134 -3.60 10.34 -11.35
N THR A 135 -3.50 10.95 -12.52
CA THR A 135 -2.38 11.82 -12.90
C THR A 135 -2.41 13.19 -12.20
N SER A 136 -3.45 13.49 -11.42
CA SER A 136 -3.54 14.71 -10.59
C SER A 136 -2.98 14.51 -9.18
N ALA A 137 -2.59 13.27 -8.82
CA ALA A 137 -1.98 12.96 -7.52
C ALA A 137 -0.63 13.70 -7.35
N PRO A 138 -0.18 13.93 -6.10
CA PRO A 138 1.14 14.49 -5.87
C PRO A 138 2.25 13.67 -6.54
N SER A 139 3.28 14.33 -7.07
CA SER A 139 4.41 13.70 -7.77
C SER A 139 5.29 12.78 -6.89
N SER A 140 4.89 12.53 -5.66
CA SER A 140 5.59 11.66 -4.71
C SER A 140 5.12 10.22 -4.69
N CYS A 141 3.95 9.93 -5.28
CA CYS A 141 3.41 8.57 -5.40
C CYS A 141 2.56 8.42 -6.66
N ILE A 142 2.44 7.21 -7.16
CA ILE A 142 1.51 6.87 -8.23
C ILE A 142 0.21 6.47 -7.56
N ARG A 143 -0.90 7.14 -7.92
CA ARG A 143 -2.23 6.83 -7.37
C ARG A 143 -3.09 6.14 -8.40
N ILE A 144 -3.72 5.05 -8.01
CA ILE A 144 -4.72 4.35 -8.82
C ILE A 144 -6.04 4.24 -8.06
N LYS A 145 -7.14 4.60 -8.72
CA LYS A 145 -8.50 4.38 -8.20
C LYS A 145 -8.94 2.97 -8.58
N ILE A 146 -9.06 2.12 -7.59
CA ILE A 146 -9.33 0.69 -7.75
C ILE A 146 -10.82 0.34 -7.62
N ARG A 147 -11.60 1.24 -7.02
CA ARG A 147 -13.06 1.23 -6.98
C ARG A 147 -13.58 2.62 -6.55
N SER A 148 -14.90 2.84 -6.59
CA SER A 148 -15.51 4.15 -6.33
C SER A 148 -15.22 4.77 -4.96
N ASN A 149 -14.82 3.95 -3.97
CA ASN A 149 -14.54 4.39 -2.60
C ASN A 149 -13.17 3.91 -2.09
N ALA A 150 -12.25 3.59 -3.00
CA ALA A 150 -10.89 3.20 -2.61
C ALA A 150 -9.86 3.51 -3.68
N HIS A 151 -8.71 3.97 -3.25
CA HIS A 151 -7.52 4.13 -4.08
C HIS A 151 -6.32 3.42 -3.45
N MET A 152 -5.31 3.17 -4.27
CA MET A 152 -4.01 2.68 -3.84
C MET A 152 -2.96 3.72 -4.20
N ASP A 153 -2.16 4.09 -3.21
CA ASP A 153 -0.97 4.91 -3.36
C ASP A 153 0.28 4.03 -3.42
N ILE A 154 1.09 4.25 -4.44
CA ILE A 154 2.29 3.48 -4.71
C ILE A 154 3.49 4.42 -4.64
N PRO A 155 3.99 4.73 -3.44
CA PRO A 155 5.22 5.48 -3.28
C PRO A 155 6.43 4.66 -3.72
N LEU A 156 7.38 5.34 -4.38
CA LEU A 156 8.59 4.73 -4.92
C LEU A 156 9.80 5.17 -4.09
N TYR A 157 10.60 4.20 -3.66
CA TYR A 157 11.73 4.43 -2.77
C TYR A 157 13.04 3.92 -3.33
N ALA A 158 14.08 4.77 -3.25
CA ALA A 158 15.48 4.36 -3.37
C ALA A 158 16.02 3.98 -1.98
N VAL A 159 16.64 2.83 -1.88
CA VAL A 159 17.25 2.31 -0.64
C VAL A 159 18.75 2.17 -0.86
N PRO A 160 19.63 2.58 0.09
CA PRO A 160 21.05 2.28 0.00
C PRO A 160 21.30 0.81 -0.29
N ASP A 161 22.25 0.53 -1.18
CA ASP A 161 22.48 -0.83 -1.70
C ASP A 161 22.81 -1.84 -0.59
N ASP A 162 23.60 -1.44 0.40
CA ASP A 162 23.96 -2.24 1.57
C ASP A 162 22.77 -2.54 2.50
N MET A 163 21.72 -1.74 2.45
CA MET A 163 20.49 -1.93 3.23
C MET A 163 19.41 -2.69 2.47
N PHE A 164 19.48 -2.71 1.14
CA PHE A 164 18.42 -3.28 0.32
C PHE A 164 18.25 -4.78 0.56
N ASP A 165 19.33 -5.54 0.68
CA ASP A 165 19.28 -6.99 0.90
C ASP A 165 18.61 -7.35 2.23
N SER A 166 18.83 -6.54 3.27
CA SER A 166 18.24 -6.72 4.60
C SER A 166 16.80 -6.24 4.70
N LEU A 167 16.30 -5.53 3.69
CA LEU A 167 14.93 -5.02 3.69
C LEU A 167 13.93 -6.16 3.59
N GLU A 168 13.17 -6.40 4.66
CA GLU A 168 12.10 -7.40 4.68
C GLU A 168 10.87 -6.90 3.94
N GLU A 169 10.27 -7.75 3.12
CA GLU A 169 8.95 -7.50 2.56
C GLU A 169 7.87 -7.66 3.64
N ARG A 170 6.99 -6.67 3.74
CA ARG A 170 5.84 -6.72 4.64
C ARG A 170 4.56 -6.69 3.81
N ASN A 171 3.92 -7.84 3.70
CA ASN A 171 2.78 -8.07 2.78
C ASN A 171 1.49 -8.48 3.50
N GLU A 172 1.46 -8.49 4.83
CA GLU A 172 0.28 -8.83 5.60
C GLU A 172 -0.53 -7.58 5.93
N LEU A 173 -1.82 -7.60 5.60
CA LEU A 173 -2.77 -6.56 6.01
C LEU A 173 -3.10 -6.77 7.50
N GLN A 174 -2.87 -5.74 8.30
CA GLN A 174 -3.27 -5.74 9.69
C GLN A 174 -4.60 -5.01 9.82
N VAL A 175 -5.60 -5.70 10.36
CA VAL A 175 -6.84 -5.07 10.82
C VAL A 175 -6.80 -5.08 12.32
N SER A 176 -7.15 -3.97 12.94
CA SER A 176 -7.40 -3.90 14.36
C SER A 176 -8.67 -4.69 14.71
N LEU A 177 -8.60 -6.00 14.51
CA LEU A 177 -9.50 -6.93 15.17
C LEU A 177 -9.22 -6.72 16.65
N GLY A 178 -10.17 -6.10 17.36
CA GLY A 178 -10.03 -5.87 18.78
C GLY A 178 -9.69 -7.17 19.50
N SER A 179 -8.41 -7.42 19.69
CA SER A 179 -7.89 -8.47 20.56
C SER A 179 -8.17 -8.10 22.01
N ALA A 180 -9.46 -8.15 22.38
CA ALA A 180 -9.90 -8.14 23.75
C ALA A 180 -9.98 -9.58 24.32
N THR A 181 -9.24 -10.54 23.74
CA THR A 181 -9.30 -11.94 24.15
C THR A 181 -8.04 -12.48 24.80
N ALA A 182 -7.03 -11.64 25.05
CA ALA A 182 -5.76 -12.14 25.63
C ALA A 182 -5.42 -11.64 27.05
N ILE A 183 -6.36 -11.06 27.79
CA ILE A 183 -6.08 -10.58 29.16
C ILE A 183 -6.99 -11.25 30.23
N HIS A 184 -7.67 -12.34 29.94
CA HIS A 184 -8.57 -12.96 30.93
C HIS A 184 -8.28 -14.43 31.26
N GLU A 185 -7.07 -14.93 31.00
CA GLU A 185 -6.66 -16.26 31.42
C GLU A 185 -5.38 -16.26 32.29
N SER A 186 -5.18 -15.25 33.11
CA SER A 186 -4.17 -15.31 34.18
C SER A 186 -4.51 -14.35 35.30
N LEU A 187 -5.54 -14.71 36.08
CA LEU A 187 -5.70 -14.36 37.52
C LEU A 187 -6.49 -15.47 38.21
#